data_0e15a6dbcec0f19cbfb827e0c011cd15
#
_entry.id   0e15a6dbcec0f19cbfb827e0c011cd15
#
_cell.length_a   1.000
_cell.length_b   1.000
_cell.length_c   1.000
_cell.angle_alpha   90.00
_cell.angle_beta   90.00
_cell.angle_gamma   90.00
#
_symmetry.space_group_name_H-M   'P 1'
#
loop_
_entity.id
_entity.type
_entity.pdbx_description
1 polymer ?
#
loop_
_entity_poly.entity_id
_entity_poly.type
_entity_poly.pdbx_seq_one_letter_code
_entity_poly.pdbx_strand_id
1 'polypeptide(L)'
;MASVGVLYVHMSGVSSEILKNLVLAGIRAAICDGRPYPSAIASMPSSFLPPAERSGAENDSSAADADKEEGSPAKKARPATVASAMQPHVVELNPLLDGCEINESLVEDVPDEYFAQFGIVVASHLSVEQAKRIAKATVSAGNKFILVDTFGLEGCALLDLGPEHQFRKEMGKDKLSDVMKIDPYLPFADMMDVPLSDMTARWDKRPPKVLTTYLSYLEYQAKTGKWPDEENASDYADKTKTWLAESKIVGEDYLGDDEKLKHIASLADAEVSPVCAVLGGVIGNECIKAISGKAEPANNVLMFDGVDGGCRTFLLKKK
;
A
#
# COMPACT_ATOMS: atom_id res chain seq x y z
N MET A 1 19.04 4.25 12.20
CA MET A 1 17.66 4.40 11.68
C MET A 1 17.43 5.76 11.03
N ALA A 2 17.91 6.88 11.60
CA ALA A 2 17.69 8.22 11.03
C ALA A 2 18.29 8.49 9.63
N SER A 3 19.17 7.63 9.13
CA SER A 3 19.77 7.75 7.79
C SER A 3 18.96 7.08 6.69
N VAL A 4 17.99 6.22 7.04
CA VAL A 4 17.15 5.51 6.09
C VAL A 4 15.83 6.26 5.94
N GLY A 5 15.52 6.69 4.71
CA GLY A 5 14.24 7.27 4.36
C GLY A 5 13.26 6.23 3.84
N VAL A 6 11.97 6.42 4.14
CA VAL A 6 10.89 5.64 3.55
C VAL A 6 10.10 6.54 2.61
N LEU A 7 9.99 6.13 1.35
CA LEU A 7 9.18 6.81 0.35
C LEU A 7 7.80 6.19 0.30
N TYR A 8 6.78 7.02 0.28
CA TYR A 8 5.38 6.62 0.07
C TYR A 8 4.94 7.07 -1.31
N VAL A 9 4.53 6.11 -2.14
CA VAL A 9 4.08 6.33 -3.52
C VAL A 9 2.58 6.08 -3.59
N HIS A 10 1.83 7.07 -4.01
CA HIS A 10 0.38 7.13 -3.89
C HIS A 10 -0.10 6.95 -2.45
N MET A 11 -0.50 8.05 -1.84
CA MET A 11 -1.02 7.99 -0.47
C MET A 11 -2.39 7.34 -0.43
N SER A 12 -2.58 6.49 0.58
CA SER A 12 -3.80 5.77 0.90
C SER A 12 -4.03 5.81 2.41
N GLY A 13 -5.17 5.34 2.89
CA GLY A 13 -5.42 5.25 4.33
C GLY A 13 -4.40 4.35 5.03
N VAL A 14 -4.10 3.19 4.45
CA VAL A 14 -3.12 2.26 5.05
C VAL A 14 -1.69 2.82 4.99
N SER A 15 -1.28 3.45 3.89
CA SER A 15 0.04 4.05 3.79
C SER A 15 0.21 5.24 4.76
N SER A 16 -0.87 6.01 5.02
CA SER A 16 -0.89 7.07 6.03
C SER A 16 -0.65 6.53 7.44
N GLU A 17 -1.24 5.39 7.79
CA GLU A 17 -1.02 4.74 9.08
C GLU A 17 0.40 4.18 9.21
N ILE A 18 0.96 3.61 8.14
CA ILE A 18 2.38 3.18 8.11
C ILE A 18 3.29 4.39 8.33
N LEU A 19 3.06 5.46 7.57
CA LEU A 19 3.83 6.70 7.65
C LEU A 19 3.82 7.27 9.07
N LYS A 20 2.64 7.40 9.67
CA LYS A 20 2.46 7.87 11.04
C LYS A 20 3.31 7.07 12.04
N ASN A 21 3.22 5.75 11.99
CA ASN A 21 3.96 4.88 12.89
C ASN A 21 5.49 5.03 12.74
N LEU A 22 5.97 5.12 11.50
CA LEU A 22 7.41 5.22 11.22
C LEU A 22 7.98 6.61 11.55
N VAL A 23 7.25 7.69 11.27
CA VAL A 23 7.64 9.05 11.63
C VAL A 23 7.71 9.22 13.15
N LEU A 24 6.73 8.68 13.88
CA LEU A 24 6.75 8.67 15.35
C LEU A 24 7.90 7.83 15.92
N ALA A 25 8.33 6.78 15.21
CA ALA A 25 9.53 6.01 15.54
C ALA A 25 10.86 6.70 15.14
N GLY A 26 10.82 7.92 14.59
CA GLY A 26 12.00 8.68 14.21
C GLY A 26 12.59 8.31 12.84
N ILE A 27 11.80 7.73 11.95
CA ILE A 27 12.20 7.37 10.58
C ILE A 27 11.73 8.47 9.62
N ARG A 28 12.63 8.97 8.78
CA ARG A 28 12.31 10.02 7.81
C ARG A 28 11.35 9.51 6.74
N ALA A 29 10.36 10.35 6.40
CA ALA A 29 9.40 10.09 5.34
C ALA A 29 9.61 11.00 4.14
N ALA A 30 9.32 10.48 2.96
CA ALA A 30 9.14 11.23 1.73
C ALA A 30 7.81 10.79 1.08
N ILE A 31 7.13 11.71 0.39
CA ILE A 31 5.85 11.43 -0.29
C ILE A 31 6.01 11.75 -1.77
N CYS A 32 5.65 10.80 -2.62
CA CYS A 32 5.56 10.96 -4.07
C CYS A 32 4.09 10.74 -4.49
N ASP A 33 3.33 11.84 -4.62
CA ASP A 33 1.94 11.78 -5.02
C ASP A 33 1.48 13.09 -5.68
N GLY A 34 1.56 13.12 -7.00
CA GLY A 34 1.12 14.24 -7.83
C GLY A 34 -0.36 14.25 -8.16
N ARG A 35 -1.16 13.32 -7.61
CA ARG A 35 -2.60 13.30 -7.87
C ARG A 35 -3.27 14.55 -7.33
N PRO A 36 -4.29 15.09 -8.04
CA PRO A 36 -4.96 16.31 -7.64
C PRO A 36 -5.65 16.20 -6.28
N TYR A 37 -5.38 17.15 -5.39
CA TYR A 37 -6.08 17.29 -4.12
C TYR A 37 -7.29 18.25 -4.28
N PRO A 38 -8.46 18.01 -3.64
CA PRO A 38 -8.79 16.89 -2.75
C PRO A 38 -9.39 15.66 -3.45
N SER A 39 -9.63 15.71 -4.77
CA SER A 39 -10.42 14.71 -5.48
C SER A 39 -9.83 13.30 -5.39
N ALA A 40 -8.51 13.18 -5.46
CA ALA A 40 -7.83 11.87 -5.41
C ALA A 40 -7.93 11.15 -4.06
N ILE A 41 -8.32 11.85 -3.00
CA ILE A 41 -8.39 11.31 -1.65
C ILE A 41 -9.74 11.54 -0.98
N ALA A 42 -10.78 11.84 -1.76
CA ALA A 42 -12.10 12.15 -1.23
C ALA A 42 -12.68 11.02 -0.37
N SER A 43 -12.37 9.78 -0.69
CA SER A 43 -12.79 8.58 0.04
C SER A 43 -11.76 8.05 1.04
N MET A 44 -10.54 8.62 1.06
CA MET A 44 -9.44 8.11 1.88
C MET A 44 -9.63 8.41 3.36
N PRO A 45 -9.66 7.41 4.25
CA PRO A 45 -9.69 7.63 5.69
C PRO A 45 -8.29 7.98 6.18
N SER A 46 -7.93 9.27 6.13
CA SER A 46 -6.65 9.73 6.62
C SER A 46 -6.79 10.51 7.92
N SER A 47 -5.93 10.19 8.89
CA SER A 47 -5.79 10.96 10.12
C SER A 47 -5.06 12.30 9.91
N PHE A 48 -4.44 12.49 8.74
CA PHE A 48 -3.67 13.71 8.43
C PHE A 48 -4.52 14.85 7.87
N LEU A 49 -5.75 14.56 7.43
CA LEU A 49 -6.61 15.56 6.82
C LEU A 49 -7.83 15.79 7.74
N PRO A 50 -7.98 16.99 8.29
CA PRO A 50 -9.14 17.34 9.09
C PRO A 50 -10.45 17.15 8.31
N PRO A 51 -11.55 16.76 8.97
CA PRO A 51 -12.85 16.59 8.31
C PRO A 51 -13.34 17.82 7.54
N ALA A 52 -13.01 19.04 8.01
CA ALA A 52 -13.35 20.30 7.35
C ALA A 52 -12.64 20.52 6.02
N GLU A 53 -11.46 19.94 5.83
CA GLU A 53 -10.72 20.01 4.56
C GLU A 53 -11.26 19.01 3.53
N ARG A 54 -11.93 17.94 3.98
CA ARG A 54 -12.63 16.98 3.11
C ARG A 54 -13.95 17.52 2.56
N SER A 55 -14.62 18.43 3.31
CA SER A 55 -15.92 18.99 2.93
C SER A 55 -15.85 20.24 2.06
N GLY A 56 -14.67 20.67 1.64
CA GLY A 56 -14.46 21.90 0.85
C GLY A 56 -14.93 21.83 -0.62
N ALA A 57 -15.72 20.81 -1.00
CA ALA A 57 -16.30 20.68 -2.33
C ALA A 57 -17.72 21.32 -2.45
N GLU A 58 -18.32 21.83 -1.36
CA GLU A 58 -19.63 22.42 -1.42
C GLU A 58 -19.64 23.90 -1.02
N ASN A 59 -20.12 24.72 -1.97
CA ASN A 59 -20.64 26.08 -1.81
C ASN A 59 -19.64 27.25 -1.70
N ASP A 60 -19.16 27.71 -2.84
CA ASP A 60 -18.89 29.14 -3.01
C ASP A 60 -19.71 29.71 -4.20
N SER A 61 -21.04 29.70 -4.07
CA SER A 61 -21.94 30.39 -5.02
C SER A 61 -22.78 31.46 -4.33
N SER A 62 -22.37 31.98 -3.15
CA SER A 62 -23.07 33.10 -2.51
C SER A 62 -22.16 33.91 -1.62
N ALA A 63 -21.36 34.81 -2.21
CA ALA A 63 -20.86 35.98 -1.48
C ALA A 63 -20.53 37.10 -2.47
N ALA A 64 -21.61 37.75 -2.94
CA ALA A 64 -21.54 39.16 -3.25
C ALA A 64 -21.88 39.92 -1.95
N ASP A 65 -21.09 40.99 -1.66
CA ASP A 65 -21.25 41.97 -0.63
C ASP A 65 -20.98 41.56 0.83
N ALA A 66 -19.83 41.95 1.38
CA ALA A 66 -19.73 42.79 2.56
C ALA A 66 -18.27 43.04 2.98
N ASP A 67 -17.95 44.30 3.12
CA ASP A 67 -16.94 44.97 3.95
C ASP A 67 -15.50 44.42 4.13
N LYS A 68 -14.58 45.25 3.68
CA LYS A 68 -13.17 45.21 3.94
C LYS A 68 -12.90 45.42 5.44
N GLU A 69 -12.53 44.37 6.16
CA GLU A 69 -11.71 44.50 7.37
C GLU A 69 -10.26 44.19 7.06
N GLU A 70 -9.41 45.20 7.25
CA GLU A 70 -7.95 45.09 7.22
C GLU A 70 -7.48 44.24 8.40
N GLY A 71 -6.86 43.06 8.15
CA GLY A 71 -6.20 42.27 9.20
C GLY A 71 -6.32 40.76 9.14
N SER A 72 -6.95 40.18 8.12
CA SER A 72 -6.98 38.71 8.00
C SER A 72 -5.60 38.17 7.57
N PRO A 73 -5.07 37.11 8.25
CA PRO A 73 -3.88 36.45 7.78
C PRO A 73 -4.11 35.96 6.35
N ALA A 74 -3.12 36.18 5.48
CA ALA A 74 -3.17 35.79 4.06
C ALA A 74 -3.72 34.36 3.95
N LYS A 75 -4.84 34.17 3.23
CA LYS A 75 -5.38 32.83 2.90
C LYS A 75 -4.25 32.02 2.31
N LYS A 76 -3.74 31.01 3.02
CA LYS A 76 -2.77 30.06 2.45
C LYS A 76 -3.35 29.48 1.18
N ALA A 77 -2.57 29.51 0.10
CA ALA A 77 -2.99 28.88 -1.16
C ALA A 77 -3.40 27.42 -0.89
N ARG A 78 -4.52 26.98 -1.48
CA ARG A 78 -4.94 25.57 -1.35
C ARG A 78 -3.86 24.67 -1.96
N PRO A 79 -3.50 23.55 -1.31
CA PRO A 79 -2.54 22.60 -1.87
C PRO A 79 -3.08 22.03 -3.19
N ALA A 80 -2.19 21.88 -4.19
CA ALA A 80 -2.57 21.42 -5.52
C ALA A 80 -2.56 19.87 -5.63
N THR A 81 -1.69 19.22 -4.87
CA THR A 81 -1.45 17.78 -4.93
C THR A 81 -1.64 17.13 -3.55
N VAL A 82 -1.81 15.80 -3.56
CA VAL A 82 -1.91 15.02 -2.31
C VAL A 82 -0.62 15.17 -1.48
N ALA A 83 0.56 15.13 -2.10
CA ALA A 83 1.83 15.29 -1.41
C ALA A 83 1.92 16.64 -0.69
N SER A 84 1.57 17.75 -1.36
CA SER A 84 1.60 19.09 -0.76
C SER A 84 0.53 19.29 0.32
N ALA A 85 -0.60 18.59 0.21
CA ALA A 85 -1.65 18.64 1.24
C ALA A 85 -1.23 17.92 2.53
N MET A 86 -0.52 16.79 2.42
CA MET A 86 -0.17 15.95 3.56
C MET A 86 1.12 16.41 4.27
N GLN A 87 2.05 17.01 3.56
CA GLN A 87 3.37 17.40 4.09
C GLN A 87 3.31 18.16 5.43
N PRO A 88 2.50 19.21 5.61
CA PRO A 88 2.47 19.97 6.86
C PRO A 88 2.10 19.09 8.06
N HIS A 89 1.12 18.22 7.90
CA HIS A 89 0.65 17.33 8.96
C HIS A 89 1.70 16.27 9.34
N VAL A 90 2.46 15.79 8.35
CA VAL A 90 3.57 14.85 8.60
C VAL A 90 4.70 15.51 9.39
N VAL A 91 5.03 16.75 9.06
CA VAL A 91 6.07 17.52 9.79
C VAL A 91 5.65 17.78 11.24
N GLU A 92 4.37 18.03 11.49
CA GLU A 92 3.84 18.22 12.85
C GLU A 92 3.91 16.98 13.73
N LEU A 93 3.93 15.75 13.14
CA LEU A 93 3.99 14.51 13.92
C LEU A 93 5.30 14.35 14.69
N ASN A 94 6.41 14.78 14.11
CA ASN A 94 7.71 14.65 14.74
C ASN A 94 8.62 15.83 14.35
N PRO A 95 8.57 16.93 15.10
CA PRO A 95 9.38 18.12 14.84
C PRO A 95 10.90 17.90 14.96
N LEU A 96 11.33 16.75 15.47
CA LEU A 96 12.75 16.39 15.58
C LEU A 96 13.33 15.83 14.27
N LEU A 97 12.49 15.56 13.29
CA LEU A 97 12.92 15.16 11.95
C LEU A 97 13.07 16.41 11.07
N ASP A 98 14.04 16.39 10.15
CA ASP A 98 14.35 17.49 9.22
C ASP A 98 13.30 17.60 8.09
N GLY A 99 12.01 17.65 8.45
CA GLY A 99 10.91 17.83 7.52
C GLY A 99 10.47 16.52 6.84
N CYS A 100 9.65 16.69 5.79
CA CYS A 100 9.17 15.62 4.91
C CYS A 100 9.43 16.05 3.46
N GLU A 101 10.20 15.27 2.72
CA GLU A 101 10.44 15.50 1.29
C GLU A 101 9.16 15.19 0.51
N ILE A 102 8.83 15.99 -0.49
CA ILE A 102 7.70 15.73 -1.39
C ILE A 102 8.14 15.76 -2.85
N ASN A 103 7.52 14.89 -3.65
CA ASN A 103 7.53 14.92 -5.10
C ASN A 103 6.09 15.01 -5.59
N GLU A 104 5.78 16.09 -6.29
CA GLU A 104 4.44 16.42 -6.78
C GLU A 104 4.20 15.97 -8.23
N SER A 105 5.10 15.14 -8.76
CA SER A 105 4.93 14.54 -10.09
C SER A 105 4.01 13.33 -10.04
N LEU A 106 3.33 13.06 -11.17
CA LEU A 106 2.65 11.79 -11.36
C LEU A 106 3.68 10.66 -11.44
N VAL A 107 3.33 9.47 -10.98
CA VAL A 107 4.26 8.33 -10.86
C VAL A 107 4.91 7.96 -12.19
N GLU A 108 4.19 8.08 -13.29
CA GLU A 108 4.70 7.84 -14.65
C GLU A 108 5.82 8.78 -15.07
N ASP A 109 5.83 10.00 -14.54
CA ASP A 109 6.81 11.05 -14.87
C ASP A 109 8.05 11.02 -13.96
N VAL A 110 8.02 10.19 -12.90
CA VAL A 110 9.14 10.09 -11.94
C VAL A 110 10.19 9.13 -12.48
N PRO A 111 11.47 9.53 -12.57
CA PRO A 111 12.55 8.65 -13.04
C PRO A 111 12.87 7.55 -12.03
N ASP A 112 13.33 6.39 -12.54
CA ASP A 112 13.62 5.21 -11.72
C ASP A 112 14.67 5.46 -10.65
N GLU A 113 15.64 6.34 -10.91
CA GLU A 113 16.71 6.73 -10.00
C GLU A 113 16.18 7.40 -8.74
N TYR A 114 15.00 8.04 -8.82
CA TYR A 114 14.37 8.64 -7.66
C TYR A 114 13.96 7.59 -6.63
N PHE A 115 13.32 6.51 -7.08
CA PHE A 115 12.88 5.42 -6.20
C PHE A 115 14.07 4.67 -5.56
N ALA A 116 15.19 4.60 -6.27
CA ALA A 116 16.41 3.93 -5.81
C ALA A 116 17.11 4.62 -4.63
N GLN A 117 16.76 5.87 -4.31
CA GLN A 117 17.39 6.65 -3.24
C GLN A 117 16.86 6.31 -1.84
N PHE A 118 15.72 5.65 -1.74
CA PHE A 118 15.05 5.39 -0.47
C PHE A 118 15.27 3.95 -0.02
N GLY A 119 15.54 3.77 1.27
CA GLY A 119 15.79 2.45 1.83
C GLY A 119 14.60 1.50 1.80
N ILE A 120 13.38 2.07 1.83
CA ILE A 120 12.12 1.36 1.61
C ILE A 120 11.21 2.23 0.75
N VAL A 121 10.53 1.63 -0.22
CA VAL A 121 9.42 2.24 -0.94
C VAL A 121 8.14 1.49 -0.58
N VAL A 122 7.16 2.20 -0.03
CA VAL A 122 5.81 1.72 0.25
C VAL A 122 4.88 2.32 -0.79
N ALA A 123 4.13 1.50 -1.49
CA ALA A 123 3.25 1.93 -2.57
C ALA A 123 1.84 1.37 -2.38
N SER A 124 0.83 2.11 -2.86
CA SER A 124 -0.58 1.71 -2.85
C SER A 124 -1.23 2.06 -4.18
N HIS A 125 -2.24 1.30 -4.59
CA HIS A 125 -3.06 1.56 -5.79
C HIS A 125 -2.25 1.84 -7.06
N LEU A 126 -1.13 1.16 -7.25
CA LEU A 126 -0.34 1.23 -8.46
C LEU A 126 -0.88 0.25 -9.52
N SER A 127 -0.72 0.60 -10.80
CA SER A 127 -0.84 -0.42 -11.85
C SER A 127 0.25 -1.49 -11.66
N VAL A 128 -0.03 -2.70 -12.12
CA VAL A 128 0.96 -3.81 -12.04
C VAL A 128 2.26 -3.44 -12.75
N GLU A 129 2.17 -2.70 -13.87
CA GLU A 129 3.34 -2.23 -14.61
C GLU A 129 4.16 -1.21 -13.80
N GLN A 130 3.49 -0.21 -13.21
CA GLN A 130 4.16 0.77 -12.33
C GLN A 130 4.79 0.09 -11.12
N ALA A 131 4.09 -0.84 -10.47
CA ALA A 131 4.59 -1.58 -9.32
C ALA A 131 5.82 -2.43 -9.68
N LYS A 132 5.79 -3.15 -10.80
CA LYS A 132 6.95 -3.93 -11.31
C LYS A 132 8.14 -3.03 -11.61
N ARG A 133 7.93 -1.86 -12.24
CA ARG A 133 8.96 -0.87 -12.54
C ARG A 133 9.63 -0.35 -11.27
N ILE A 134 8.83 0.13 -10.32
CA ILE A 134 9.32 0.71 -9.07
C ILE A 134 10.01 -0.35 -8.21
N ALA A 135 9.43 -1.55 -8.08
CA ALA A 135 10.05 -2.65 -7.36
C ALA A 135 11.43 -3.00 -7.93
N LYS A 136 11.53 -3.10 -9.27
CA LYS A 136 12.81 -3.36 -9.94
C LYS A 136 13.84 -2.27 -9.66
N ALA A 137 13.47 -1.00 -9.81
CA ALA A 137 14.37 0.14 -9.56
C ALA A 137 14.86 0.15 -8.11
N THR A 138 13.95 -0.03 -7.16
CA THR A 138 14.23 -0.02 -5.73
C THR A 138 15.12 -1.19 -5.31
N VAL A 139 14.73 -2.42 -5.69
CA VAL A 139 15.42 -3.64 -5.23
C VAL A 139 16.78 -3.81 -5.91
N SER A 140 16.94 -3.38 -7.17
CA SER A 140 18.25 -3.38 -7.84
C SER A 140 19.27 -2.45 -7.16
N ALA A 141 18.81 -1.45 -6.43
CA ALA A 141 19.67 -0.57 -5.61
C ALA A 141 19.95 -1.14 -4.20
N GLY A 142 19.50 -2.36 -3.90
CA GLY A 142 19.64 -2.99 -2.58
C GLY A 142 18.60 -2.54 -1.54
N ASN A 143 17.58 -1.82 -1.96
CA ASN A 143 16.49 -1.31 -1.12
C ASN A 143 15.30 -2.28 -1.11
N LYS A 144 14.20 -1.93 -0.45
CA LYS A 144 13.04 -2.79 -0.23
C LYS A 144 11.79 -2.16 -0.82
N PHE A 145 10.91 -2.97 -1.39
CA PHE A 145 9.64 -2.55 -1.95
C PHE A 145 8.46 -3.26 -1.26
N ILE A 146 7.42 -2.51 -0.96
CA ILE A 146 6.19 -3.03 -0.37
C ILE A 146 5.01 -2.43 -1.14
N LEU A 147 4.20 -3.28 -1.75
CA LEU A 147 2.90 -2.91 -2.28
C LEU A 147 1.83 -3.30 -1.27
N VAL A 148 1.00 -2.36 -0.84
CA VAL A 148 -0.03 -2.59 0.18
C VAL A 148 -1.31 -1.89 -0.16
N ASP A 149 -2.43 -2.65 -0.12
CA ASP A 149 -3.77 -2.13 -0.35
C ASP A 149 -4.76 -2.71 0.65
N THR A 150 -5.81 -1.94 0.94
CA THR A 150 -6.98 -2.39 1.71
C THR A 150 -8.22 -2.31 0.83
N PHE A 151 -9.14 -3.24 1.02
CA PHE A 151 -10.36 -3.39 0.23
C PHE A 151 -11.50 -3.89 1.13
N GLY A 152 -12.36 -2.99 1.53
CA GLY A 152 -13.41 -3.25 2.51
C GLY A 152 -12.83 -3.65 3.86
N LEU A 153 -13.18 -4.85 4.35
CA LEU A 153 -12.68 -5.40 5.61
C LEU A 153 -11.38 -6.21 5.47
N GLU A 154 -10.83 -6.29 4.27
CA GLU A 154 -9.64 -7.07 3.98
C GLU A 154 -8.48 -6.16 3.56
N GLY A 155 -7.26 -6.69 3.58
CA GLY A 155 -6.09 -6.02 3.06
C GLY A 155 -4.95 -6.99 2.80
N CYS A 156 -4.08 -6.61 1.87
CA CYS A 156 -2.96 -7.43 1.46
C CYS A 156 -1.72 -6.58 1.21
N ALA A 157 -0.56 -7.11 1.60
CA ALA A 157 0.72 -6.53 1.25
C ALA A 157 1.63 -7.58 0.62
N LEU A 158 2.36 -7.17 -0.43
CA LEU A 158 3.40 -7.94 -1.11
C LEU A 158 4.74 -7.29 -0.81
N LEU A 159 5.66 -8.05 -0.23
CA LEU A 159 6.94 -7.56 0.28
C LEU A 159 8.09 -8.12 -0.55
N ASP A 160 8.85 -7.25 -1.19
CA ASP A 160 10.13 -7.57 -1.83
C ASP A 160 11.27 -6.91 -1.06
N LEU A 161 11.91 -7.68 -0.21
CA LEU A 161 12.98 -7.19 0.67
C LEU A 161 14.37 -7.32 0.04
N GLY A 162 14.43 -7.85 -1.18
CA GLY A 162 15.68 -8.09 -1.92
C GLY A 162 16.39 -9.39 -1.51
N PRO A 163 17.18 -9.97 -2.45
CA PRO A 163 17.85 -11.27 -2.24
C PRO A 163 18.94 -11.22 -1.17
N GLU A 164 19.48 -10.05 -0.90
CA GLU A 164 20.58 -9.87 0.04
C GLU A 164 20.12 -9.38 1.43
N HIS A 165 18.79 -9.34 1.66
CA HIS A 165 18.28 -8.91 2.97
C HIS A 165 18.71 -9.88 4.07
N GLN A 166 19.36 -9.33 5.11
CA GLN A 166 19.88 -10.07 6.25
C GLN A 166 19.17 -9.70 7.54
N PHE A 167 18.95 -10.69 8.39
CA PHE A 167 18.35 -10.48 9.69
C PHE A 167 18.94 -11.42 10.74
N ARG A 168 18.69 -11.14 12.02
CA ARG A 168 19.02 -12.00 13.17
C ARG A 168 17.81 -12.15 14.06
N LYS A 169 17.60 -13.35 14.57
CA LYS A 169 16.55 -13.64 15.56
C LYS A 169 17.07 -13.42 16.98
N GLU A 170 16.24 -12.87 17.85
CA GLU A 170 16.53 -12.81 19.27
C GLU A 170 16.28 -14.20 19.88
N MET A 171 17.34 -14.77 20.47
CA MET A 171 17.33 -16.11 21.05
C MET A 171 17.11 -16.09 22.57
N GLY A 172 16.70 -14.93 23.10
CA GLY A 172 16.54 -14.67 24.53
C GLY A 172 17.85 -14.30 25.25
N LYS A 173 17.74 -13.61 26.41
CA LYS A 173 18.89 -13.16 27.25
C LYS A 173 20.00 -12.49 26.44
N ASP A 174 19.64 -11.49 25.61
CA ASP A 174 20.57 -10.69 24.79
C ASP A 174 21.41 -11.50 23.76
N LYS A 175 21.01 -12.74 23.46
CA LYS A 175 21.64 -13.53 22.41
C LYS A 175 20.92 -13.36 21.07
N LEU A 176 21.69 -13.08 20.04
CA LEU A 176 21.23 -13.06 18.66
C LEU A 176 21.65 -14.36 17.96
N SER A 177 20.84 -14.79 16.98
CA SER A 177 21.21 -15.88 16.07
C SER A 177 22.39 -15.47 15.20
N ASP A 178 22.95 -16.43 14.46
CA ASP A 178 23.75 -16.12 13.30
C ASP A 178 22.97 -15.29 12.29
N VAL A 179 23.68 -14.60 11.38
CA VAL A 179 23.06 -13.85 10.29
C VAL A 179 22.32 -14.82 9.36
N MET A 180 21.07 -14.54 9.13
CA MET A 180 20.19 -15.30 8.23
C MET A 180 19.82 -14.43 7.03
N LYS A 181 19.53 -15.04 5.89
CA LYS A 181 18.95 -14.40 4.71
C LYS A 181 17.53 -14.88 4.51
N ILE A 182 16.76 -14.12 3.72
CA ILE A 182 15.45 -14.56 3.27
C ILE A 182 15.62 -15.75 2.32
N ASP A 183 14.99 -16.86 2.65
CA ASP A 183 15.00 -18.07 1.83
C ASP A 183 13.66 -18.84 2.00
N PRO A 184 12.95 -19.16 0.91
CA PRO A 184 13.25 -18.78 -0.47
C PRO A 184 12.95 -17.30 -0.75
N TYR A 185 13.74 -16.68 -1.61
CA TYR A 185 13.50 -15.35 -2.14
C TYR A 185 12.71 -15.43 -3.45
N LEU A 186 11.73 -14.54 -3.61
CA LEU A 186 10.97 -14.36 -4.85
C LEU A 186 10.85 -12.87 -5.13
N PRO A 187 11.35 -12.35 -6.27
CA PRO A 187 11.21 -10.94 -6.61
C PRO A 187 9.74 -10.56 -6.89
N PHE A 188 9.37 -9.32 -6.62
CA PHE A 188 8.00 -8.82 -6.79
C PHE A 188 7.44 -9.11 -8.19
N ALA A 189 8.24 -8.90 -9.24
CA ALA A 189 7.80 -9.17 -10.60
C ALA A 189 7.35 -10.63 -10.81
N ASP A 190 8.05 -11.57 -10.17
CA ASP A 190 7.74 -13.00 -10.24
C ASP A 190 6.58 -13.42 -9.33
N MET A 191 6.27 -12.65 -8.28
CA MET A 191 5.10 -12.91 -7.43
C MET A 191 3.79 -12.83 -8.22
N MET A 192 3.73 -11.93 -9.19
CA MET A 192 2.56 -11.76 -10.06
C MET A 192 2.37 -12.92 -11.04
N ASP A 193 3.43 -13.68 -11.29
CA ASP A 193 3.42 -14.79 -12.26
C ASP A 193 3.28 -16.16 -11.57
N VAL A 194 3.13 -16.21 -10.24
CA VAL A 194 2.90 -17.45 -9.50
C VAL A 194 1.47 -17.96 -9.79
N PRO A 195 1.29 -19.15 -10.35
CA PRO A 195 -0.03 -19.67 -10.61
C PRO A 195 -0.77 -20.03 -9.31
N LEU A 196 -2.08 -19.89 -9.28
CA LEU A 196 -2.89 -20.24 -8.10
C LEU A 196 -2.66 -21.69 -7.62
N SER A 197 -2.30 -22.61 -8.54
CA SER A 197 -1.95 -24.00 -8.21
C SER A 197 -0.75 -24.14 -7.28
N ASP A 198 0.16 -23.16 -7.30
CA ASP A 198 1.35 -23.13 -6.45
C ASP A 198 1.10 -22.44 -5.10
N MET A 199 0.00 -21.71 -4.98
CA MET A 199 -0.41 -21.00 -3.77
C MET A 199 -1.14 -21.90 -2.78
N THR A 200 -0.75 -23.15 -2.66
CA THR A 200 -1.41 -24.13 -1.77
C THR A 200 -0.49 -24.52 -0.64
N ALA A 201 -1.04 -24.53 0.58
CA ALA A 201 -0.34 -25.03 1.75
C ALA A 201 -0.40 -26.59 1.83
N ARG A 202 0.44 -27.17 2.70
CA ARG A 202 0.49 -28.64 2.86
C ARG A 202 -0.86 -29.26 3.23
N TRP A 203 -1.64 -28.56 4.03
CA TRP A 203 -2.92 -29.05 4.58
C TRP A 203 -4.14 -28.41 3.91
N ASP A 204 -3.98 -27.19 3.40
CA ASP A 204 -5.00 -26.50 2.64
C ASP A 204 -4.59 -26.47 1.15
N LYS A 205 -5.31 -27.22 0.35
CA LYS A 205 -5.06 -27.33 -1.09
C LYS A 205 -5.69 -26.21 -1.90
N ARG A 206 -6.20 -25.17 -1.22
CA ARG A 206 -6.77 -23.98 -1.85
C ARG A 206 -5.89 -22.75 -1.57
N PRO A 207 -5.77 -21.82 -2.51
CA PRO A 207 -5.07 -20.57 -2.26
C PRO A 207 -5.83 -19.74 -1.19
N PRO A 208 -5.16 -18.89 -0.41
CA PRO A 208 -5.86 -18.02 0.55
C PRO A 208 -6.85 -17.08 -0.14
N LYS A 209 -8.09 -16.98 0.36
CA LYS A 209 -9.13 -16.15 -0.29
C LYS A 209 -8.77 -14.68 -0.37
N VAL A 210 -8.28 -14.08 0.71
CA VAL A 210 -7.86 -12.66 0.73
C VAL A 210 -6.79 -12.40 -0.35
N LEU A 211 -5.78 -13.28 -0.44
CA LEU A 211 -4.76 -13.17 -1.49
C LEU A 211 -5.35 -13.34 -2.88
N THR A 212 -6.25 -14.32 -3.06
CA THR A 212 -6.89 -14.57 -4.36
C THR A 212 -7.74 -13.38 -4.79
N THR A 213 -8.49 -12.77 -3.85
CA THR A 213 -9.25 -11.54 -4.10
C THR A 213 -8.30 -10.41 -4.55
N TYR A 214 -7.22 -10.16 -3.80
CA TYR A 214 -6.28 -9.11 -4.16
C TYR A 214 -5.62 -9.35 -5.53
N LEU A 215 -5.18 -10.58 -5.80
CA LEU A 215 -4.61 -10.94 -7.09
C LEU A 215 -5.62 -10.81 -8.24
N SER A 216 -6.91 -11.04 -8.00
CA SER A 216 -7.94 -10.83 -9.03
C SER A 216 -8.11 -9.36 -9.42
N TYR A 217 -7.93 -8.43 -8.48
CA TYR A 217 -7.90 -7.00 -8.77
C TYR A 217 -6.69 -6.62 -9.64
N LEU A 218 -5.50 -7.10 -9.26
CA LEU A 218 -4.27 -6.86 -10.01
C LEU A 218 -4.32 -7.48 -11.41
N GLU A 219 -4.86 -8.69 -11.54
CA GLU A 219 -5.05 -9.37 -12.83
C GLU A 219 -6.03 -8.60 -13.73
N TYR A 220 -7.16 -8.15 -13.16
CA TYR A 220 -8.11 -7.31 -13.89
C TYR A 220 -7.49 -6.00 -14.34
N GLN A 221 -6.77 -5.32 -13.43
CA GLN A 221 -6.07 -4.07 -13.73
C GLN A 221 -5.02 -4.26 -14.82
N ALA A 222 -4.22 -5.34 -14.76
CA ALA A 222 -3.20 -5.63 -15.78
C ALA A 222 -3.81 -5.87 -17.17
N LYS A 223 -5.00 -6.50 -17.25
CA LYS A 223 -5.67 -6.81 -18.52
C LYS A 223 -6.44 -5.63 -19.10
N THR A 224 -6.99 -4.76 -18.25
CA THR A 224 -7.93 -3.70 -18.68
C THR A 224 -7.37 -2.30 -18.56
N GLY A 225 -6.29 -2.11 -17.79
CA GLY A 225 -5.77 -0.80 -17.42
C GLY A 225 -6.62 -0.07 -16.37
N LYS A 226 -7.67 -0.70 -15.82
CA LYS A 226 -8.60 -0.09 -14.86
C LYS A 226 -8.66 -0.90 -13.59
N TRP A 227 -8.82 -0.23 -12.46
CA TRP A 227 -9.22 -0.87 -11.22
C TRP A 227 -10.69 -1.29 -11.28
N PRO A 228 -11.09 -2.38 -10.59
CA PRO A 228 -12.49 -2.73 -10.44
C PRO A 228 -13.24 -1.65 -9.66
N ASP A 229 -14.48 -1.38 -10.05
CA ASP A 229 -15.41 -0.47 -9.42
C ASP A 229 -16.87 -0.90 -9.70
N GLU A 230 -17.85 -0.13 -9.24
CA GLU A 230 -19.26 -0.41 -9.47
C GLU A 230 -19.65 -0.36 -10.96
N GLU A 231 -19.01 0.52 -11.75
CA GLU A 231 -19.35 0.70 -13.17
C GLU A 231 -18.89 -0.48 -14.02
N ASN A 232 -17.73 -1.07 -13.68
CA ASN A 232 -17.14 -2.20 -14.41
C ASN A 232 -17.31 -3.55 -13.72
N ALA A 233 -18.11 -3.62 -12.64
CA ALA A 233 -18.27 -4.81 -11.79
C ALA A 233 -18.70 -6.08 -12.54
N SER A 234 -19.54 -5.95 -13.57
CA SER A 234 -19.96 -7.10 -14.40
C SER A 234 -18.80 -7.64 -15.25
N ASP A 235 -18.02 -6.76 -15.88
CA ASP A 235 -16.84 -7.17 -16.66
C ASP A 235 -15.76 -7.78 -15.76
N TYR A 236 -15.57 -7.22 -14.56
CA TYR A 236 -14.69 -7.81 -13.54
C TYR A 236 -15.13 -9.23 -13.14
N ALA A 237 -16.43 -9.44 -12.88
CA ALA A 237 -16.96 -10.74 -12.50
C ALA A 237 -16.69 -11.80 -13.57
N ASP A 238 -16.99 -11.49 -14.84
CA ASP A 238 -16.77 -12.40 -15.97
C ASP A 238 -15.28 -12.76 -16.16
N LYS A 239 -14.40 -11.75 -16.10
CA LYS A 239 -12.96 -11.97 -16.24
C LYS A 239 -12.36 -12.75 -15.07
N THR A 240 -12.83 -12.46 -13.85
CA THR A 240 -12.37 -13.16 -12.64
C THR A 240 -12.78 -14.63 -12.66
N LYS A 241 -14.01 -14.95 -13.06
CA LYS A 241 -14.45 -16.36 -13.23
C LYS A 241 -13.59 -17.08 -14.26
N THR A 242 -13.35 -16.47 -15.40
CA THR A 242 -12.49 -17.04 -16.44
C THR A 242 -11.09 -17.32 -15.89
N TRP A 243 -10.47 -16.37 -15.20
CA TRP A 243 -9.16 -16.51 -14.60
C TRP A 243 -9.12 -17.62 -13.53
N LEU A 244 -10.16 -17.71 -12.68
CA LEU A 244 -10.26 -18.78 -11.68
C LEU A 244 -10.40 -20.16 -12.34
N ALA A 245 -11.23 -20.29 -13.37
CA ALA A 245 -11.41 -21.54 -14.12
C ALA A 245 -10.13 -21.98 -14.82
N GLU A 246 -9.37 -21.06 -15.41
CA GLU A 246 -8.08 -21.33 -16.05
C GLU A 246 -7.04 -21.89 -15.07
N SER A 247 -7.13 -21.56 -13.79
CA SER A 247 -6.23 -22.05 -12.74
C SER A 247 -6.28 -23.56 -12.53
N LYS A 248 -7.41 -24.20 -12.84
CA LYS A 248 -7.69 -25.66 -12.65
C LYS A 248 -7.54 -26.17 -11.22
N ILE A 249 -7.35 -25.29 -10.25
CA ILE A 249 -7.20 -25.66 -8.83
C ILE A 249 -8.43 -25.31 -8.00
N VAL A 250 -9.18 -24.31 -8.46
CA VAL A 250 -10.44 -23.87 -7.87
C VAL A 250 -11.50 -23.71 -8.95
N GLY A 251 -12.78 -23.77 -8.57
CA GLY A 251 -13.88 -23.48 -9.48
C GLY A 251 -14.04 -21.99 -9.76
N GLU A 252 -14.80 -21.66 -10.78
CA GLU A 252 -15.13 -20.27 -11.13
C GLU A 252 -15.89 -19.52 -10.04
N ASP A 253 -16.54 -20.26 -9.15
CA ASP A 253 -17.29 -19.78 -7.99
C ASP A 253 -16.46 -19.65 -6.69
N TYR A 254 -15.13 -19.82 -6.77
CA TYR A 254 -14.28 -19.87 -5.59
C TYR A 254 -14.38 -18.61 -4.71
N LEU A 255 -14.47 -17.44 -5.31
CA LEU A 255 -14.67 -16.17 -4.60
C LEU A 255 -16.16 -15.83 -4.38
N GLY A 256 -17.06 -16.54 -5.01
CA GLY A 256 -18.50 -16.40 -4.92
C GLY A 256 -19.20 -16.40 -6.27
N ASP A 257 -20.51 -16.20 -6.23
CA ASP A 257 -21.34 -16.02 -7.42
C ASP A 257 -21.18 -14.62 -8.04
N ASP A 258 -21.93 -14.34 -9.10
CA ASP A 258 -21.87 -13.04 -9.81
C ASP A 258 -22.14 -11.85 -8.92
N GLU A 259 -23.15 -11.95 -8.05
CA GLU A 259 -23.50 -10.84 -7.15
C GLU A 259 -22.40 -10.60 -6.11
N LYS A 260 -21.79 -11.67 -5.61
CA LYS A 260 -20.64 -11.55 -4.70
C LYS A 260 -19.41 -10.97 -5.39
N LEU A 261 -19.12 -11.37 -6.63
CA LEU A 261 -18.00 -10.82 -7.40
C LEU A 261 -18.20 -9.34 -7.74
N LYS A 262 -19.43 -8.93 -8.09
CA LYS A 262 -19.76 -7.51 -8.28
C LYS A 262 -19.59 -6.72 -7.00
N HIS A 263 -20.01 -7.27 -5.87
CA HIS A 263 -19.77 -6.63 -4.58
C HIS A 263 -18.27 -6.54 -4.24
N ILE A 264 -17.49 -7.60 -4.54
CA ILE A 264 -16.03 -7.56 -4.40
C ILE A 264 -15.44 -6.42 -5.26
N ALA A 265 -15.88 -6.24 -6.50
CA ALA A 265 -15.42 -5.14 -7.35
C ALA A 265 -15.66 -3.76 -6.72
N SER A 266 -16.83 -3.54 -6.11
CA SER A 266 -17.15 -2.26 -5.45
C SER A 266 -16.32 -1.99 -4.18
N LEU A 267 -15.63 -3.00 -3.67
CA LEU A 267 -14.76 -2.86 -2.49
C LEU A 267 -13.29 -2.59 -2.83
N ALA A 268 -12.89 -2.68 -4.10
CA ALA A 268 -11.48 -2.63 -4.50
C ALA A 268 -10.74 -1.35 -4.07
N ASP A 269 -11.47 -0.23 -3.97
CA ASP A 269 -10.95 1.07 -3.50
C ASP A 269 -11.60 1.50 -2.17
N ALA A 270 -12.27 0.59 -1.48
CA ALA A 270 -12.97 0.90 -0.23
C ALA A 270 -12.01 0.77 0.96
N GLU A 271 -11.57 1.88 1.51
CA GLU A 271 -10.72 1.92 2.68
C GLU A 271 -11.52 2.12 3.97
N VAL A 272 -11.29 1.27 4.96
CA VAL A 272 -11.94 1.34 6.28
C VAL A 272 -10.91 1.65 7.35
N SER A 273 -11.07 2.77 8.07
CA SER A 273 -10.11 3.25 9.07
C SER A 273 -9.56 2.17 10.02
N PRO A 274 -10.36 1.32 10.68
CA PRO A 274 -9.83 0.26 11.53
C PRO A 274 -8.94 -0.73 10.79
N VAL A 275 -9.26 -1.08 9.55
CA VAL A 275 -8.45 -1.99 8.71
C VAL A 275 -7.13 -1.35 8.37
N CYS A 276 -7.16 -0.09 7.92
CA CYS A 276 -5.95 0.71 7.64
C CYS A 276 -5.04 0.80 8.88
N ALA A 277 -5.63 1.04 10.06
CA ALA A 277 -4.86 1.17 11.30
C ALA A 277 -4.19 -0.14 11.71
N VAL A 278 -4.90 -1.27 11.66
CA VAL A 278 -4.35 -2.58 12.01
C VAL A 278 -3.25 -2.99 11.02
N LEU A 279 -3.57 -2.99 9.73
CA LEU A 279 -2.61 -3.40 8.69
C LEU A 279 -1.42 -2.44 8.65
N GLY A 280 -1.66 -1.13 8.76
CA GLY A 280 -0.61 -0.11 8.80
C GLY A 280 0.34 -0.27 9.99
N GLY A 281 -0.19 -0.65 11.16
CA GLY A 281 0.63 -0.98 12.33
C GLY A 281 1.50 -2.22 12.12
N VAL A 282 0.94 -3.27 11.52
CA VAL A 282 1.67 -4.51 11.23
C VAL A 282 2.77 -4.26 10.18
N ILE A 283 2.44 -3.60 9.06
CA ILE A 283 3.43 -3.28 8.00
C ILE A 283 4.49 -2.30 8.53
N GLY A 284 4.11 -1.32 9.35
CA GLY A 284 5.08 -0.43 10.00
C GLY A 284 6.11 -1.21 10.81
N ASN A 285 5.68 -2.23 11.56
CA ASN A 285 6.60 -3.11 12.29
C ASN A 285 7.48 -3.95 11.32
N GLU A 286 6.97 -4.44 10.20
CA GLU A 286 7.77 -5.12 9.18
C GLU A 286 8.84 -4.18 8.57
N CYS A 287 8.50 -2.91 8.34
CA CYS A 287 9.48 -1.90 7.92
C CYS A 287 10.59 -1.72 8.97
N ILE A 288 10.25 -1.66 10.26
CA ILE A 288 11.24 -1.56 11.34
C ILE A 288 12.15 -2.80 11.38
N LYS A 289 11.61 -4.00 11.20
CA LYS A 289 12.41 -5.23 11.08
C LYS A 289 13.36 -5.16 9.89
N ALA A 290 12.84 -4.73 8.73
CA ALA A 290 13.61 -4.62 7.50
C ALA A 290 14.74 -3.56 7.59
N ILE A 291 14.54 -2.47 8.33
CA ILE A 291 15.54 -1.43 8.57
C ILE A 291 16.59 -1.89 9.59
N SER A 292 16.15 -2.50 10.68
CA SER A 292 17.03 -2.85 11.81
C SER A 292 17.77 -4.16 11.60
N GLY A 293 17.28 -5.04 10.73
CA GLY A 293 17.77 -6.41 10.60
C GLY A 293 17.53 -7.28 11.84
N LYS A 294 16.67 -6.80 12.76
CA LYS A 294 16.27 -7.53 13.97
C LYS A 294 14.93 -8.22 13.76
N ALA A 295 14.83 -9.45 14.15
CA ALA A 295 13.73 -10.37 13.93
C ALA A 295 13.53 -10.74 12.45
N GLU A 296 12.86 -11.86 12.22
CA GLU A 296 12.51 -12.35 10.90
C GLU A 296 11.36 -11.51 10.33
N PRO A 297 11.52 -10.89 9.16
CA PRO A 297 10.42 -10.18 8.51
C PRO A 297 9.43 -11.15 7.88
N ALA A 298 8.22 -10.67 7.61
CA ALA A 298 7.25 -11.40 6.80
C ALA A 298 7.84 -11.67 5.40
N ASN A 299 7.72 -12.90 4.92
CA ASN A 299 8.20 -13.32 3.62
C ASN A 299 7.07 -14.08 2.92
N ASN A 300 6.48 -13.55 1.93
CA ASN A 300 6.57 -12.31 1.16
C ASN A 300 5.18 -11.69 0.98
N VAL A 301 4.16 -12.34 1.54
CA VAL A 301 2.76 -11.87 1.57
C VAL A 301 2.31 -11.71 3.01
N LEU A 302 1.62 -10.61 3.28
CA LEU A 302 0.91 -10.39 4.53
C LEU A 302 -0.54 -10.06 4.20
N MET A 303 -1.48 -10.77 4.82
CA MET A 303 -2.92 -10.62 4.61
C MET A 303 -3.58 -10.27 5.95
N PHE A 304 -4.56 -9.40 5.89
CA PHE A 304 -5.47 -9.10 6.98
C PHE A 304 -6.90 -9.45 6.56
N ASP A 305 -7.60 -10.21 7.40
CA ASP A 305 -9.01 -10.51 7.26
C ASP A 305 -9.75 -9.93 8.47
N GLY A 306 -10.52 -8.87 8.24
CA GLY A 306 -11.26 -8.17 9.29
C GLY A 306 -12.45 -8.94 9.83
N VAL A 307 -12.89 -10.00 9.16
CA VAL A 307 -13.99 -10.85 9.65
C VAL A 307 -13.52 -11.73 10.82
N ASP A 308 -12.32 -12.29 10.71
CA ASP A 308 -11.72 -13.07 11.79
C ASP A 308 -10.72 -12.25 12.65
N GLY A 309 -10.42 -11.02 12.26
CA GLY A 309 -9.51 -10.11 12.95
C GLY A 309 -8.04 -10.53 12.89
N GLY A 310 -7.67 -11.42 11.97
CA GLY A 310 -6.35 -12.04 11.90
C GLY A 310 -5.44 -11.47 10.82
N CYS A 311 -4.18 -11.17 11.20
CA CYS A 311 -3.08 -11.01 10.24
C CYS A 311 -2.38 -12.35 10.02
N ARG A 312 -2.15 -12.73 8.77
CA ARG A 312 -1.48 -13.96 8.39
C ARG A 312 -0.42 -13.70 7.34
N THR A 313 0.71 -14.40 7.47
CA THR A 313 1.73 -14.41 6.42
C THR A 313 1.55 -15.60 5.51
N PHE A 314 1.87 -15.44 4.25
CA PHE A 314 1.89 -16.51 3.26
C PHE A 314 3.15 -16.40 2.42
N LEU A 315 3.77 -17.54 2.14
CA LEU A 315 4.98 -17.62 1.32
C LEU A 315 4.61 -17.97 -0.13
N LEU A 316 4.66 -16.96 -1.00
CA LEU A 316 4.66 -17.19 -2.44
C LEU A 316 6.02 -17.74 -2.86
N LYS A 317 6.00 -18.81 -3.61
CA LYS A 317 7.19 -19.42 -4.21
C LYS A 317 6.83 -20.11 -5.52
N LYS A 318 7.73 -20.11 -6.48
CA LYS A 318 7.63 -20.96 -7.65
C LYS A 318 7.98 -22.41 -7.26
N LYS A 319 7.15 -23.37 -7.67
CA LYS A 319 7.42 -24.80 -7.51
C LYS A 319 8.32 -25.32 -8.61
#